data_937232523b0226e094c4b373bf42655a
#
_entry.id   937232523b0226e094c4b373bf42655a
#
_cell.length_a   1.000
_cell.length_b   1.000
_cell.length_c   1.000
_cell.angle_alpha   90.00
_cell.angle_beta   90.00
_cell.angle_gamma   90.00
#
_symmetry.space_group_name_H-M   'P 1'
#
loop_
_entity.id
_entity.type
_entity.pdbx_description
1 polymer ?
#
loop_
_entity_poly.entity_id
_entity_poly.type
_entity_poly.pdbx_seq_one_letter_code
_entity_poly.pdbx_strand_id
1 'polypeptide(L)'
;MRASGSREGVVSGPKVLVGEDRRKLGRALTPSAEMAWRVAGVVGLLFALVGWLDVALTWYPFHLGSAEWEFGTVTASLNGLPVPVLGMGLLLASGMALGRPWLVRLVALWFAVTAVALAVMAVLYVTNVPIALKTVEEPALRTGLKKAIVKALGQSVIYPIVLLSVAVKSWRHARAG
;
A
#
# COMPACT_ATOMS: atom_id res chain seq x y z
N MET A 1 72.62 -44.10 -4.65
CA MET A 1 71.79 -43.47 -3.62
C MET A 1 70.79 -42.55 -4.30
N ARG A 2 69.55 -42.93 -4.38
CA ARG A 2 68.42 -42.14 -4.96
C ARG A 2 67.47 -41.74 -3.81
N ALA A 3 67.39 -40.46 -3.59
CA ALA A 3 66.47 -39.88 -2.62
C ALA A 3 65.04 -39.85 -3.21
N SER A 4 64.12 -40.50 -2.51
CA SER A 4 62.68 -40.55 -2.79
C SER A 4 62.04 -39.23 -2.33
N GLY A 5 61.56 -38.42 -3.26
CA GLY A 5 60.80 -37.24 -2.94
C GLY A 5 59.34 -37.59 -2.65
N SER A 6 58.92 -37.46 -1.40
CA SER A 6 57.52 -37.53 -0.98
C SER A 6 56.73 -36.40 -1.58
N ARG A 7 55.74 -36.74 -2.40
CA ARG A 7 54.70 -35.80 -2.83
C ARG A 7 53.70 -35.62 -1.68
N GLU A 8 53.74 -34.47 -1.03
CA GLU A 8 52.67 -34.05 -0.13
C GLU A 8 51.40 -33.81 -0.93
N GLY A 9 50.41 -34.66 -0.65
CA GLY A 9 49.06 -34.48 -1.18
C GLY A 9 48.40 -33.25 -0.56
N VAL A 10 48.19 -32.24 -1.38
CA VAL A 10 47.35 -31.07 -1.02
C VAL A 10 45.97 -31.57 -0.77
N VAL A 11 45.59 -31.69 0.49
CA VAL A 11 44.20 -31.95 0.91
C VAL A 11 43.37 -30.70 0.58
N SER A 12 42.65 -30.79 -0.52
CA SER A 12 41.70 -29.77 -0.92
C SER A 12 40.59 -29.69 0.14
N GLY A 13 40.65 -28.74 1.03
CA GLY A 13 39.67 -28.50 2.05
C GLY A 13 38.28 -28.28 1.42
N PRO A 14 37.19 -28.62 2.11
CA PRO A 14 35.86 -28.47 1.58
C PRO A 14 35.61 -27.01 1.18
N LYS A 15 35.38 -26.79 -0.12
CA LYS A 15 34.93 -25.47 -0.63
C LYS A 15 33.66 -25.08 0.11
N VAL A 16 33.77 -24.12 1.00
CA VAL A 16 32.64 -23.54 1.71
C VAL A 16 31.81 -22.77 0.68
N LEU A 17 30.82 -23.48 0.09
CA LEU A 17 29.77 -22.88 -0.73
C LEU A 17 28.78 -22.13 0.18
N VAL A 18 29.22 -21.06 0.85
CA VAL A 18 28.51 -20.43 1.96
C VAL A 18 27.80 -19.13 1.56
N GLY A 19 27.62 -18.82 0.31
CA GLY A 19 26.98 -17.53 -0.04
C GLY A 19 25.68 -17.65 -0.84
N GLU A 20 25.69 -18.43 -1.91
CA GLU A 20 24.57 -18.46 -2.87
C GLU A 20 23.47 -19.44 -2.54
N ASP A 21 23.82 -20.62 -1.98
CA ASP A 21 22.82 -21.64 -1.65
C ASP A 21 21.92 -21.26 -0.48
N ARG A 22 22.42 -20.50 0.51
CA ARG A 22 21.55 -20.00 1.59
C ARG A 22 20.50 -19.01 1.09
N ARG A 23 20.79 -18.20 0.05
CA ARG A 23 19.80 -17.29 -0.54
C ARG A 23 18.73 -18.05 -1.34
N LYS A 24 19.06 -19.19 -1.91
CA LYS A 24 18.10 -20.04 -2.64
C LYS A 24 17.27 -20.93 -1.70
N LEU A 25 17.83 -21.43 -0.60
CA LEU A 25 17.09 -22.21 0.39
C LEU A 25 16.09 -21.38 1.21
N GLY A 26 16.34 -20.09 1.43
CA GLY A 26 15.43 -19.23 2.21
C GLY A 26 14.18 -18.77 1.46
N ARG A 27 13.98 -19.16 0.20
CA ARG A 27 12.91 -18.65 -0.68
C ARG A 27 11.92 -19.69 -1.19
N ALA A 28 12.13 -20.96 -0.90
CA ALA A 28 11.15 -21.98 -1.24
C ALA A 28 10.05 -21.98 -0.17
N LEU A 29 8.95 -21.29 -0.44
CA LEU A 29 7.74 -21.42 0.39
C LEU A 29 7.30 -22.89 0.40
N THR A 30 6.86 -23.39 1.54
CA THR A 30 6.16 -24.67 1.59
C THR A 30 4.89 -24.59 0.73
N PRO A 31 4.42 -25.67 0.11
CA PRO A 31 3.21 -25.66 -0.72
C PRO A 31 1.99 -25.08 0.00
N SER A 32 1.87 -25.33 1.31
CA SER A 32 0.82 -24.77 2.16
C SER A 32 0.95 -23.25 2.33
N ALA A 33 2.16 -22.74 2.51
CA ALA A 33 2.42 -21.31 2.61
C ALA A 33 2.17 -20.58 1.28
N GLU A 34 2.54 -21.19 0.17
CA GLU A 34 2.25 -20.64 -1.16
C GLU A 34 0.75 -20.54 -1.41
N MET A 35 -0.01 -21.58 -1.05
CA MET A 35 -1.47 -21.57 -1.15
C MET A 35 -2.08 -20.48 -0.25
N ALA A 36 -1.60 -20.34 0.99
CA ALA A 36 -2.07 -19.29 1.90
C ALA A 36 -1.86 -17.87 1.32
N TRP A 37 -0.70 -17.60 0.69
CA TRP A 37 -0.45 -16.33 0.04
C TRP A 37 -1.28 -16.10 -1.21
N ARG A 38 -1.60 -17.15 -1.97
CA ARG A 38 -2.54 -17.05 -3.10
C ARG A 38 -3.94 -16.69 -2.62
N VAL A 39 -4.43 -17.35 -1.56
CA VAL A 39 -5.72 -17.03 -0.94
C VAL A 39 -5.73 -15.61 -0.38
N ALA A 40 -4.68 -15.19 0.34
CA ALA A 40 -4.55 -13.83 0.84
C ALA A 40 -4.58 -12.79 -0.31
N GLY A 41 -3.97 -13.09 -1.45
CA GLY A 41 -4.04 -12.26 -2.65
C GLY A 41 -5.45 -12.14 -3.22
N VAL A 42 -6.19 -13.24 -3.30
CA VAL A 42 -7.60 -13.22 -3.76
C VAL A 42 -8.47 -12.43 -2.80
N VAL A 43 -8.34 -12.65 -1.50
CA VAL A 43 -9.06 -11.88 -0.47
C VAL A 43 -8.70 -10.39 -0.55
N GLY A 44 -7.41 -10.07 -0.71
CA GLY A 44 -6.94 -8.71 -0.90
C GLY A 44 -7.55 -8.04 -2.14
N LEU A 45 -7.65 -8.78 -3.25
CA LEU A 45 -8.31 -8.29 -4.47
C LEU A 45 -9.79 -7.98 -4.23
N LEU A 46 -10.51 -8.86 -3.53
CA LEU A 46 -11.93 -8.65 -3.23
C LEU A 46 -12.12 -7.41 -2.34
N PHE A 47 -11.33 -7.26 -1.28
CA PHE A 47 -11.39 -6.06 -0.44
C PHE A 47 -11.04 -4.78 -1.22
N ALA A 48 -10.04 -4.85 -2.10
CA ALA A 48 -9.70 -3.72 -2.95
C ALA A 48 -10.85 -3.35 -3.88
N LEU A 49 -11.44 -4.33 -4.59
CA LEU A 49 -12.54 -4.08 -5.53
C LEU A 49 -13.79 -3.53 -4.83
N VAL A 50 -14.22 -4.18 -3.74
CA VAL A 50 -15.41 -3.74 -2.98
C VAL A 50 -15.18 -2.36 -2.38
N GLY A 51 -14.01 -2.13 -1.77
CA GLY A 51 -13.72 -0.83 -1.16
C GLY A 51 -13.58 0.30 -2.19
N TRP A 52 -12.97 0.05 -3.36
CA TRP A 52 -12.91 1.06 -4.42
C TRP A 52 -14.26 1.31 -5.07
N LEU A 53 -15.11 0.28 -5.18
CA LEU A 53 -16.48 0.45 -5.64
C LEU A 53 -17.27 1.34 -4.68
N ASP A 54 -17.15 1.11 -3.37
CA ASP A 54 -17.80 1.93 -2.34
C ASP A 54 -17.34 3.39 -2.42
N VAL A 55 -16.04 3.63 -2.52
CA VAL A 55 -15.49 4.99 -2.74
C VAL A 55 -16.05 5.60 -4.03
N ALA A 56 -16.09 4.85 -5.13
CA ALA A 56 -16.62 5.35 -6.41
C ALA A 56 -18.11 5.70 -6.33
N LEU A 57 -18.90 4.87 -5.66
CA LEU A 57 -20.33 5.13 -5.44
C LEU A 57 -20.60 6.37 -4.59
N THR A 58 -19.68 6.70 -3.67
CA THR A 58 -19.76 7.93 -2.87
C THR A 58 -19.72 9.19 -3.74
N TRP A 59 -19.08 9.13 -4.93
CA TRP A 59 -19.00 10.25 -5.87
C TRP A 59 -20.21 10.37 -6.79
N TYR A 60 -21.11 9.41 -6.79
CA TYR A 60 -22.30 9.43 -7.62
C TYR A 60 -23.55 9.81 -6.79
N PRO A 61 -24.43 10.73 -7.27
CA PRO A 61 -24.29 11.54 -8.50
C PRO A 61 -23.30 12.69 -8.33
N PHE A 62 -22.60 13.06 -9.42
CA PHE A 62 -21.62 14.15 -9.41
C PHE A 62 -22.29 15.52 -9.33
N HIS A 63 -21.96 16.28 -8.28
CA HIS A 63 -22.39 17.67 -8.07
C HIS A 63 -21.20 18.59 -7.81
N LEU A 64 -20.24 18.60 -8.73
CA LEU A 64 -19.05 19.44 -8.63
C LEU A 64 -19.45 20.93 -8.61
N GLY A 65 -18.83 21.70 -7.72
CA GLY A 65 -19.18 23.10 -7.45
C GLY A 65 -20.13 23.30 -6.26
N SER A 66 -20.69 22.22 -5.70
CA SER A 66 -21.44 22.28 -4.43
C SER A 66 -20.51 22.03 -3.26
N ALA A 67 -20.26 23.04 -2.44
CA ALA A 67 -19.35 22.92 -1.30
C ALA A 67 -19.80 21.87 -0.29
N GLU A 68 -21.10 21.71 -0.08
CA GLU A 68 -21.66 20.69 0.82
C GLU A 68 -21.44 19.28 0.29
N TRP A 69 -21.66 19.08 -1.01
CA TRP A 69 -21.46 17.79 -1.65
C TRP A 69 -19.96 17.43 -1.67
N GLU A 70 -19.10 18.35 -2.06
CA GLU A 70 -17.65 18.13 -2.09
C GLU A 70 -17.10 17.80 -0.70
N PHE A 71 -17.51 18.54 0.32
CA PHE A 71 -17.14 18.32 1.71
C PHE A 71 -17.60 16.92 2.20
N GLY A 72 -18.88 16.58 1.97
CA GLY A 72 -19.47 15.30 2.35
C GLY A 72 -18.77 14.11 1.66
N THR A 73 -18.62 14.22 0.34
CA THR A 73 -18.02 13.17 -0.51
C THR A 73 -16.55 12.92 -0.15
N VAL A 74 -15.75 13.96 0.03
CA VAL A 74 -14.35 13.81 0.46
C VAL A 74 -14.27 13.16 1.84
N THR A 75 -15.10 13.61 2.79
CA THR A 75 -15.14 13.02 4.14
C THR A 75 -15.52 11.54 4.11
N ALA A 76 -16.54 11.18 3.34
CA ALA A 76 -16.99 9.79 3.19
C ALA A 76 -15.92 8.94 2.51
N SER A 77 -15.30 9.44 1.44
CA SER A 77 -14.18 8.77 0.75
C SER A 77 -13.02 8.49 1.71
N LEU A 78 -12.59 9.47 2.51
CA LEU A 78 -11.51 9.29 3.49
C LEU A 78 -11.86 8.24 4.56
N ASN A 79 -13.12 8.14 4.97
CA ASN A 79 -13.58 7.13 5.91
C ASN A 79 -13.66 5.73 5.27
N GLY A 80 -13.96 5.61 3.99
CA GLY A 80 -14.02 4.35 3.23
C GLY A 80 -12.64 3.79 2.84
N LEU A 81 -11.61 4.63 2.73
CA LEU A 81 -10.26 4.27 2.28
C LEU A 81 -9.57 3.11 3.03
N PRO A 82 -9.73 2.87 4.34
CA PRO A 82 -9.06 1.79 5.03
C PRO A 82 -9.29 0.42 4.40
N VAL A 83 -10.50 0.15 3.89
CA VAL A 83 -10.85 -1.15 3.30
C VAL A 83 -10.07 -1.42 2.00
N PRO A 84 -10.12 -0.56 0.96
CA PRO A 84 -9.36 -0.80 -0.26
C PRO A 84 -7.85 -0.73 -0.05
N VAL A 85 -7.36 0.11 0.86
CA VAL A 85 -5.93 0.18 1.20
C VAL A 85 -5.46 -1.11 1.86
N LEU A 86 -6.23 -1.70 2.77
CA LEU A 86 -5.95 -3.00 3.36
C LEU A 86 -5.91 -4.09 2.27
N GLY A 87 -6.90 -4.11 1.39
CA GLY A 87 -6.95 -5.03 0.25
C GLY A 87 -5.71 -4.94 -0.64
N MET A 88 -5.32 -3.72 -1.01
CA MET A 88 -4.11 -3.47 -1.79
C MET A 88 -2.82 -3.86 -1.02
N GLY A 89 -2.80 -3.67 0.30
CA GLY A 89 -1.70 -4.12 1.16
C GLY A 89 -1.54 -5.64 1.16
N LEU A 90 -2.63 -6.40 1.23
CA LEU A 90 -2.62 -7.86 1.11
C LEU A 90 -2.15 -8.33 -0.27
N LEU A 91 -2.60 -7.66 -1.34
CA LEU A 91 -2.11 -7.92 -2.70
C LEU A 91 -0.61 -7.68 -2.82
N LEU A 92 -0.11 -6.59 -2.25
CA LEU A 92 1.30 -6.25 -2.24
C LEU A 92 2.11 -7.33 -1.50
N ALA A 93 1.69 -7.70 -0.29
CA ALA A 93 2.34 -8.74 0.51
C ALA A 93 2.36 -10.09 -0.23
N SER A 94 1.23 -10.47 -0.84
CA SER A 94 1.13 -11.68 -1.67
C SER A 94 2.07 -11.62 -2.88
N GLY A 95 2.13 -10.48 -3.56
CA GLY A 95 3.03 -10.27 -4.70
C GLY A 95 4.51 -10.42 -4.32
N MET A 96 4.90 -9.89 -3.17
CA MET A 96 6.25 -10.02 -2.63
C MET A 96 6.56 -11.47 -2.22
N ALA A 97 5.66 -12.12 -1.48
CA ALA A 97 5.83 -13.50 -1.01
C ALA A 97 5.90 -14.50 -2.16
N LEU A 98 5.08 -14.31 -3.20
CA LEU A 98 5.05 -15.18 -4.39
C LEU A 98 6.11 -14.82 -5.44
N GLY A 99 6.95 -13.82 -5.20
CA GLY A 99 7.99 -13.39 -6.13
C GLY A 99 7.44 -12.84 -7.45
N ARG A 100 6.29 -12.16 -7.45
CA ARG A 100 5.64 -11.59 -8.64
C ARG A 100 5.91 -10.09 -8.78
N PRO A 101 7.02 -9.67 -9.40
CA PRO A 101 7.41 -8.26 -9.45
C PRO A 101 6.43 -7.37 -10.23
N TRP A 102 5.73 -7.93 -11.23
CA TRP A 102 4.73 -7.19 -11.99
C TRP A 102 3.55 -6.77 -11.10
N LEU A 103 3.07 -7.66 -10.20
CA LEU A 103 1.99 -7.36 -9.26
C LEU A 103 2.42 -6.30 -8.25
N VAL A 104 3.65 -6.41 -7.73
CA VAL A 104 4.22 -5.42 -6.82
C VAL A 104 4.29 -4.03 -7.48
N ARG A 105 4.73 -3.95 -8.74
CA ARG A 105 4.79 -2.68 -9.51
C ARG A 105 3.40 -2.10 -9.74
N LEU A 106 2.43 -2.93 -10.11
CA LEU A 106 1.05 -2.50 -10.35
C LEU A 106 0.42 -1.92 -9.09
N VAL A 107 0.56 -2.60 -7.95
CA VAL A 107 0.05 -2.12 -6.66
C VAL A 107 0.79 -0.87 -6.20
N ALA A 108 2.10 -0.80 -6.38
CA ALA A 108 2.89 0.38 -6.06
C ALA A 108 2.45 1.61 -6.89
N LEU A 109 2.20 1.41 -8.20
CA LEU A 109 1.66 2.46 -9.06
C LEU A 109 0.28 2.92 -8.57
N TRP A 110 -0.59 1.98 -8.21
CA TRP A 110 -1.91 2.30 -7.69
C TRP A 110 -1.84 3.12 -6.40
N PHE A 111 -0.95 2.75 -5.46
CA PHE A 111 -0.72 3.54 -4.26
C PHE A 111 -0.23 4.95 -4.57
N ALA A 112 0.65 5.12 -5.55
CA ALA A 112 1.11 6.45 -5.97
C ALA A 112 -0.03 7.29 -6.56
N VAL A 113 -0.85 6.71 -7.45
CA VAL A 113 -2.03 7.38 -8.01
C VAL A 113 -3.02 7.77 -6.92
N THR A 114 -3.29 6.87 -5.97
CA THR A 114 -4.17 7.14 -4.82
C THR A 114 -3.61 8.28 -3.96
N ALA A 115 -2.31 8.29 -3.69
CA ALA A 115 -1.68 9.36 -2.91
C ALA A 115 -1.84 10.73 -3.59
N VAL A 116 -1.66 10.81 -4.91
CA VAL A 116 -1.89 12.04 -5.69
C VAL A 116 -3.36 12.47 -5.64
N ALA A 117 -4.29 11.52 -5.85
CA ALA A 117 -5.73 11.81 -5.78
C ALA A 117 -6.12 12.35 -4.39
N LEU A 118 -5.59 11.76 -3.31
CA LEU A 118 -5.81 12.25 -1.95
C LEU A 118 -5.23 13.64 -1.71
N ALA A 119 -4.08 13.96 -2.29
CA ALA A 119 -3.52 15.31 -2.18
C ALA A 119 -4.42 16.34 -2.89
N VAL A 120 -4.97 16.00 -4.06
CA VAL A 120 -5.94 16.85 -4.76
C VAL A 120 -7.23 17.01 -3.93
N MET A 121 -7.77 15.90 -3.39
CA MET A 121 -8.94 15.94 -2.51
C MET A 121 -8.70 16.78 -1.26
N ALA A 122 -7.48 16.74 -0.68
CA ALA A 122 -7.11 17.57 0.47
C ALA A 122 -7.20 19.07 0.15
N VAL A 123 -6.75 19.48 -1.03
CA VAL A 123 -6.83 20.86 -1.49
C VAL A 123 -8.30 21.30 -1.62
N LEU A 124 -9.12 20.50 -2.32
CA LEU A 124 -10.57 20.76 -2.44
C LEU A 124 -11.25 20.83 -1.07
N TYR A 125 -10.89 19.94 -0.16
CA TYR A 125 -11.44 19.91 1.17
C TYR A 125 -11.12 21.18 1.95
N VAL A 126 -9.85 21.62 1.97
CA VAL A 126 -9.40 22.82 2.68
C VAL A 126 -10.10 24.08 2.16
N THR A 127 -10.30 24.18 0.85
CA THR A 127 -10.99 25.34 0.24
C THR A 127 -12.47 25.40 0.62
N ASN A 128 -13.12 24.28 0.88
CA ASN A 128 -14.55 24.21 1.23
C ASN A 128 -14.82 24.30 2.75
N VAL A 129 -13.83 24.08 3.61
CA VAL A 129 -13.97 24.18 5.08
C VAL A 129 -14.57 25.50 5.57
N PRO A 130 -14.13 26.69 5.09
CA PRO A 130 -14.69 27.96 5.54
C PRO A 130 -16.18 28.12 5.19
N ILE A 131 -16.59 27.58 4.04
CA ILE A 131 -17.98 27.62 3.58
C ILE A 131 -18.83 26.71 4.47
N ALA A 132 -18.40 25.47 4.68
CA ALA A 132 -19.10 24.51 5.53
C ALA A 132 -19.26 24.99 6.99
N LEU A 133 -18.27 25.73 7.53
CA LEU A 133 -18.36 26.29 8.87
C LEU A 133 -19.33 27.45 8.99
N LYS A 134 -19.62 28.15 7.89
CA LYS A 134 -20.61 29.26 7.86
C LYS A 134 -22.04 28.78 7.74
N THR A 135 -22.28 27.65 7.09
CA THR A 135 -23.64 27.11 6.89
C THR A 135 -24.22 26.44 8.13
N VAL A 136 -23.39 26.09 9.14
CA VAL A 136 -23.85 25.42 10.36
C VAL A 136 -23.96 26.43 11.51
N GLU A 137 -25.21 26.78 11.86
CA GLU A 137 -25.51 27.75 12.92
C GLU A 137 -25.59 27.09 14.30
N GLU A 138 -26.05 25.84 14.37
CA GLU A 138 -26.28 25.13 15.65
C GLU A 138 -24.95 24.77 16.33
N PRO A 139 -24.74 25.16 17.62
CA PRO A 139 -23.47 24.97 18.31
C PRO A 139 -23.03 23.51 18.45
N ALA A 140 -23.98 22.59 18.65
CA ALA A 140 -23.71 21.16 18.78
C ALA A 140 -23.20 20.55 17.46
N LEU A 141 -23.90 20.86 16.36
CA LEU A 141 -23.50 20.42 15.01
C LEU A 141 -22.16 21.05 14.60
N ARG A 142 -21.93 22.31 14.94
CA ARG A 142 -20.66 23.01 14.67
C ARG A 142 -19.47 22.35 15.37
N THR A 143 -19.68 21.85 16.61
CA THR A 143 -18.65 21.11 17.34
C THR A 143 -18.36 19.76 16.69
N GLY A 144 -19.41 19.04 16.28
CA GLY A 144 -19.27 17.80 15.51
C GLY A 144 -18.51 18.01 14.20
N LEU A 145 -18.89 19.04 13.44
CA LEU A 145 -18.24 19.44 12.18
C LEU A 145 -16.74 19.73 12.37
N LYS A 146 -16.37 20.50 13.41
CA LYS A 146 -14.96 20.77 13.70
C LYS A 146 -14.15 19.51 13.97
N LYS A 147 -14.72 18.55 14.71
CA LYS A 147 -14.07 17.23 14.94
C LYS A 147 -13.89 16.46 13.64
N ALA A 148 -14.91 16.45 12.78
CA ALA A 148 -14.83 15.79 11.48
C ALA A 148 -13.77 16.45 10.58
N ILE A 149 -13.66 17.77 10.57
CA ILE A 149 -12.64 18.52 9.84
C ILE A 149 -11.25 18.14 10.31
N VAL A 150 -10.97 18.16 11.61
CA VAL A 150 -9.66 17.81 12.16
C VAL A 150 -9.29 16.36 11.79
N LYS A 151 -10.24 15.44 11.91
CA LYS A 151 -10.03 14.03 11.50
C LYS A 151 -9.70 13.93 10.02
N ALA A 152 -10.49 14.54 9.15
CA ALA A 152 -10.31 14.47 7.71
C ALA A 152 -9.00 15.13 7.25
N LEU A 153 -8.61 16.26 7.83
CA LEU A 153 -7.32 16.90 7.57
C LEU A 153 -6.15 16.01 8.02
N GLY A 154 -6.23 15.41 9.21
CA GLY A 154 -5.22 14.45 9.65
C GLY A 154 -5.09 13.27 8.70
N GLN A 155 -6.20 12.69 8.27
CA GLN A 155 -6.22 11.57 7.32
C GLN A 155 -5.68 12.00 5.94
N SER A 156 -6.04 13.17 5.44
CA SER A 156 -5.60 13.67 4.14
C SER A 156 -4.10 14.00 4.07
N VAL A 157 -3.43 14.16 5.20
CA VAL A 157 -1.97 14.30 5.28
C VAL A 157 -1.29 12.95 5.48
N ILE A 158 -1.78 12.15 6.43
CA ILE A 158 -1.13 10.89 6.80
C ILE A 158 -1.22 9.86 5.66
N TYR A 159 -2.39 9.67 5.05
CA TYR A 159 -2.57 8.65 4.02
C TYR A 159 -1.67 8.86 2.80
N PRO A 160 -1.58 10.04 2.17
CA PRO A 160 -0.68 10.24 1.03
C PRO A 160 0.78 9.95 1.37
N ILE A 161 1.25 10.37 2.55
CA ILE A 161 2.63 10.16 2.98
C ILE A 161 2.92 8.66 3.14
N VAL A 162 2.03 7.93 3.80
CA VAL A 162 2.19 6.48 4.01
C VAL A 162 2.13 5.75 2.67
N LEU A 163 1.11 6.01 1.85
CA LEU A 163 0.94 5.35 0.55
C LEU A 163 2.11 5.61 -0.39
N LEU A 164 2.59 6.85 -0.46
CA LEU A 164 3.73 7.21 -1.29
C LEU A 164 5.01 6.53 -0.80
N SER A 165 5.21 6.48 0.53
CA SER A 165 6.36 5.79 1.14
C SER A 165 6.36 4.30 0.82
N VAL A 166 5.20 3.64 0.93
CA VAL A 166 5.04 2.23 0.56
C VAL A 166 5.24 2.04 -0.94
N ALA A 167 4.66 2.89 -1.77
CA ALA A 167 4.82 2.83 -3.23
C ALA A 167 6.29 2.89 -3.65
N VAL A 168 7.05 3.87 -3.14
CA VAL A 168 8.47 4.06 -3.47
C VAL A 168 9.31 2.87 -3.02
N LYS A 169 9.12 2.39 -1.78
CA LYS A 169 9.86 1.23 -1.25
C LYS A 169 9.56 -0.04 -2.05
N SER A 170 8.29 -0.30 -2.34
CA SER A 170 7.87 -1.47 -3.10
C SER A 170 8.38 -1.44 -4.54
N TRP A 171 8.36 -0.26 -5.16
CA TRP A 171 8.91 -0.07 -6.50
C TRP A 171 10.41 -0.34 -6.57
N ARG A 172 11.18 0.18 -5.58
CA ARG A 172 12.62 -0.09 -5.48
C ARG A 172 12.91 -1.58 -5.26
N HIS A 173 12.13 -2.24 -4.41
CA HIS A 173 12.25 -3.67 -4.18
C HIS A 173 12.01 -4.48 -5.47
N ALA A 174 10.98 -4.14 -6.23
CA ALA A 174 10.64 -4.82 -7.48
C ALA A 174 11.61 -4.55 -8.64
N ARG A 175 12.54 -3.58 -8.51
CA ARG A 175 13.63 -3.34 -9.48
C ARG A 175 14.90 -4.10 -9.14
N ALA A 176 15.11 -4.40 -7.85
CA ALA A 176 16.34 -5.04 -7.36
C ALA A 176 16.29 -6.58 -7.39
N GLY A 177 15.14 -7.17 -7.65
CA GLY A 177 14.93 -8.62 -7.80
C GLY A 177 14.56 -9.02 -9.21
#